data_542811f812cb8c7a3093cc466de940d0
#
_entry.id   542811f812cb8c7a3093cc466de940d0
#
_cell.length_a   1.000
_cell.length_b   1.000
_cell.length_c   1.000
_cell.angle_alpha   90.00
_cell.angle_beta   90.00
_cell.angle_gamma   90.00
#
_symmetry.space_group_name_H-M   'P 1'
#
loop_
_entity.id
_entity.type
_entity.pdbx_description
1 polymer ?
#
loop_
_entity_poly.entity_id
_entity_poly.type
_entity_poly.pdbx_seq_one_letter_code
_entity_poly.pdbx_strand_id
1 'polypeptide(L)'
;FSDKLFQYSELFHDIEFAVLLEVGPDDIRRGDVDVAVLNRRPADPSGLIIRNYNNSTTVPLATPEYLRRHGTPLSPADLKMHEGLLLKAYNDDTVTQQLFFGRERSEPLEWKRTFVTHDQLTLKRLLLEHHGITVDLSILHIGEEIRRGIVVPLLEGWTKTPWCMCLVNRREDELRSAKLRDFVLWMTATARED
;
A
#
# COMPACT_ATOMS: atom_id res chain seq x y z
N PHE A 1 -1.57 1.54 10.90
CA PHE A 1 -3.03 1.72 10.74
C PHE A 1 -3.79 1.09 11.88
N SER A 2 -3.60 -0.23 12.14
CA SER A 2 -4.33 -0.97 13.18
C SER A 2 -4.12 -0.38 14.57
N ASP A 3 -2.89 0.01 14.91
CA ASP A 3 -2.56 0.65 16.19
C ASP A 3 -3.32 1.97 16.38
N LYS A 4 -3.50 2.76 15.31
CA LYS A 4 -4.28 3.99 15.36
C LYS A 4 -5.75 3.73 15.65
N LEU A 5 -6.34 2.71 15.02
CA LEU A 5 -7.73 2.33 15.32
C LEU A 5 -7.89 1.89 16.77
N PHE A 6 -6.92 1.12 17.28
CA PHE A 6 -6.92 0.68 18.68
C PHE A 6 -6.81 1.89 19.63
N GLN A 7 -5.86 2.79 19.40
CA GLN A 7 -5.72 4.03 20.19
C GLN A 7 -7.00 4.87 20.21
N TYR A 8 -7.67 4.99 19.04
CA TYR A 8 -8.93 5.72 18.99
C TYR A 8 -10.03 5.03 19.79
N SER A 9 -10.11 3.69 19.77
CA SER A 9 -11.08 2.94 20.58
C SER A 9 -10.85 3.07 22.09
N GLU A 10 -9.62 3.27 22.51
CA GLU A 10 -9.30 3.55 23.93
C GLU A 10 -9.76 4.95 24.37
N LEU A 11 -9.79 5.92 23.46
CA LEU A 11 -10.27 7.28 23.74
C LEU A 11 -11.80 7.37 23.70
N PHE A 12 -12.46 6.53 22.90
CA PHE A 12 -13.90 6.58 22.65
C PHE A 12 -14.53 5.19 22.78
N HIS A 13 -14.85 4.80 24.01
CA HIS A 13 -15.35 3.48 24.39
C HIS A 13 -16.75 3.12 23.83
N ASP A 14 -17.45 4.08 23.24
CA ASP A 14 -18.77 3.91 22.60
C ASP A 14 -18.67 3.70 21.07
N ILE A 15 -17.45 3.43 20.57
CA ILE A 15 -17.17 3.14 19.17
C ILE A 15 -16.64 1.71 19.06
N GLU A 16 -17.26 0.92 18.19
CA GLU A 16 -16.79 -0.39 17.78
C GLU A 16 -16.25 -0.33 16.36
N PHE A 17 -15.15 -1.03 16.10
CA PHE A 17 -14.54 -1.13 14.79
C PHE A 17 -14.72 -2.51 14.19
N ALA A 18 -15.26 -2.57 12.97
CA ALA A 18 -15.20 -3.73 12.10
C ALA A 18 -14.28 -3.40 10.91
N VAL A 19 -13.15 -4.11 10.78
CA VAL A 19 -12.20 -3.89 9.69
C VAL A 19 -12.46 -4.88 8.57
N LEU A 20 -12.82 -4.35 7.41
CA LEU A 20 -13.10 -5.13 6.20
C LEU A 20 -11.93 -4.97 5.21
N LEU A 21 -11.65 -6.03 4.47
CA LEU A 21 -10.69 -6.02 3.36
C LEU A 21 -11.43 -5.93 2.03
N GLU A 22 -10.70 -5.55 0.99
CA GLU A 22 -11.20 -5.56 -0.39
C GLU A 22 -12.42 -4.66 -0.62
N VAL A 23 -12.40 -3.46 -0.04
CA VAL A 23 -13.48 -2.47 -0.13
C VAL A 23 -13.22 -1.50 -1.28
N GLY A 24 -14.28 -1.15 -2.02
CA GLY A 24 -14.24 -0.17 -3.09
C GLY A 24 -15.17 1.04 -2.86
N PRO A 25 -15.15 2.04 -3.79
CA PRO A 25 -16.01 3.22 -3.69
C PRO A 25 -17.51 2.90 -3.65
N ASP A 26 -17.94 1.81 -4.27
CA ASP A 26 -19.36 1.43 -4.33
C ASP A 26 -19.86 0.86 -3.00
N ASP A 27 -19.00 0.19 -2.24
CA ASP A 27 -19.34 -0.29 -0.89
C ASP A 27 -19.59 0.89 0.05
N ILE A 28 -18.78 1.96 -0.09
CA ILE A 28 -18.97 3.20 0.64
C ILE A 28 -20.29 3.87 0.24
N ARG A 29 -20.60 3.95 -1.07
CA ARG A 29 -21.83 4.58 -1.55
C ARG A 29 -23.08 3.85 -1.08
N ARG A 30 -23.06 2.52 -1.02
CA ARG A 30 -24.17 1.72 -0.49
C ARG A 30 -24.32 1.82 1.02
N GLY A 31 -23.26 2.25 1.73
CA GLY A 31 -23.24 2.31 3.19
C GLY A 31 -22.87 0.99 3.85
N ASP A 32 -22.28 0.08 3.10
CA ASP A 32 -21.73 -1.17 3.64
C ASP A 32 -20.50 -0.90 4.49
N VAL A 33 -19.84 0.26 4.25
CA VAL A 33 -18.65 0.74 4.96
C VAL A 33 -18.78 2.23 5.24
N ASP A 34 -18.50 2.64 6.47
CA ASP A 34 -18.56 4.05 6.88
C ASP A 34 -17.36 4.85 6.38
N VAL A 35 -16.15 4.26 6.46
CA VAL A 35 -14.88 4.87 6.05
C VAL A 35 -13.99 3.83 5.38
N ALA A 36 -13.39 4.19 4.26
CA ALA A 36 -12.38 3.35 3.61
C ALA A 36 -11.07 4.08 3.39
N VAL A 37 -9.96 3.34 3.47
CA VAL A 37 -8.65 3.79 2.99
C VAL A 37 -8.40 3.11 1.65
N LEU A 38 -8.44 3.90 0.58
CA LEU A 38 -8.24 3.43 -0.79
C LEU A 38 -6.83 3.77 -1.26
N ASN A 39 -6.21 2.91 -2.05
CA ASN A 39 -4.87 3.10 -2.61
C ASN A 39 -4.82 4.02 -3.83
N ARG A 40 -5.97 4.52 -4.26
CA ARG A 40 -6.12 5.52 -5.33
C ARG A 40 -7.38 6.35 -5.12
N ARG A 41 -7.38 7.54 -5.70
CA ARG A 41 -8.55 8.41 -5.69
C ARG A 41 -9.66 7.81 -6.56
N PRO A 42 -10.91 7.72 -6.07
CA PRO A 42 -12.05 7.35 -6.89
C PRO A 42 -12.18 8.24 -8.13
N ALA A 43 -12.44 7.63 -9.29
CA ALA A 43 -12.64 8.37 -10.55
C ALA A 43 -13.91 9.23 -10.49
N ASP A 44 -14.98 8.70 -9.89
CA ASP A 44 -16.21 9.44 -9.60
C ASP A 44 -16.23 9.83 -8.12
N PRO A 45 -16.14 11.13 -7.78
CA PRO A 45 -16.22 11.61 -6.40
C PRO A 45 -17.65 11.88 -5.92
N SER A 46 -18.68 11.63 -6.73
CA SER A 46 -20.07 11.96 -6.42
C SER A 46 -20.53 11.31 -5.11
N GLY A 47 -21.08 12.13 -4.21
CA GLY A 47 -21.57 11.69 -2.89
C GLY A 47 -20.48 11.37 -1.85
N LEU A 48 -19.21 11.43 -2.24
CA LEU A 48 -18.09 11.10 -1.38
C LEU A 48 -17.33 12.35 -0.90
N ILE A 49 -16.72 12.24 0.27
CA ILE A 49 -15.65 13.12 0.73
C ILE A 49 -14.36 12.32 0.64
N ILE A 50 -13.38 12.88 -0.07
CA ILE A 50 -12.11 12.23 -0.35
C ILE A 50 -10.99 13.11 0.21
N ARG A 51 -10.26 12.58 1.19
CA ARG A 51 -9.10 13.25 1.81
C ARG A 51 -7.83 12.53 1.42
N ASN A 52 -6.77 13.28 1.17
CA ASN A 52 -5.45 12.66 1.09
C ASN A 52 -5.09 12.14 2.48
N TYR A 53 -4.76 10.86 2.55
CA TYR A 53 -4.39 10.20 3.80
C TYR A 53 -2.87 10.08 3.93
N ASN A 54 -2.24 9.43 2.98
CA ASN A 54 -0.78 9.27 2.92
C ASN A 54 -0.35 8.94 1.48
N ASN A 55 0.94 9.10 1.19
CA ASN A 55 1.53 8.60 -0.04
C ASN A 55 2.49 7.47 0.32
N SER A 56 2.25 6.30 -0.23
CA SER A 56 3.13 5.16 -0.03
C SER A 56 4.05 4.98 -1.23
N THR A 57 5.33 5.14 -1.01
CA THR A 57 6.36 4.84 -2.00
C THR A 57 6.73 3.36 -1.90
N THR A 58 6.91 2.71 -3.03
CA THR A 58 7.44 1.36 -3.13
C THR A 58 8.73 1.38 -3.94
N VAL A 59 9.68 0.59 -3.50
CA VAL A 59 10.99 0.41 -4.12
C VAL A 59 11.27 -1.07 -4.30
N PRO A 60 12.16 -1.46 -5.21
CA PRO A 60 12.58 -2.86 -5.29
C PRO A 60 13.24 -3.31 -3.99
N LEU A 61 12.78 -4.44 -3.45
CA LEU A 61 13.19 -5.00 -2.16
C LEU A 61 13.53 -6.47 -2.30
N ALA A 62 14.61 -6.89 -1.64
CA ALA A 62 14.96 -8.30 -1.48
C ALA A 62 15.60 -8.54 -0.11
N THR A 63 15.70 -9.80 0.29
CA THR A 63 16.53 -10.19 1.44
C THR A 63 17.97 -10.44 1.00
N PRO A 64 18.97 -10.17 1.86
CA PRO A 64 20.38 -10.48 1.57
C PRO A 64 20.59 -11.97 1.21
N GLU A 65 19.85 -12.86 1.83
CA GLU A 65 19.94 -14.30 1.57
C GLU A 65 19.46 -14.67 0.16
N TYR A 66 18.37 -14.03 -0.33
CA TYR A 66 17.94 -14.22 -1.72
C TYR A 66 19.03 -13.75 -2.68
N LEU A 67 19.60 -12.56 -2.45
CA LEU A 67 20.64 -11.98 -3.30
C LEU A 67 21.92 -12.81 -3.30
N ARG A 68 22.30 -13.39 -2.17
CA ARG A 68 23.47 -14.29 -2.08
C ARG A 68 23.30 -15.52 -2.99
N ARG A 69 22.08 -16.03 -3.15
CA ARG A 69 21.79 -17.22 -3.98
C ARG A 69 21.60 -16.90 -5.46
N HIS A 70 21.05 -15.75 -5.78
CA HIS A 70 20.57 -15.43 -7.13
C HIS A 70 21.30 -14.23 -7.78
N GLY A 71 22.23 -13.60 -7.07
CA GLY A 71 22.87 -12.37 -7.53
C GLY A 71 22.09 -11.11 -7.18
N THR A 72 22.74 -9.96 -7.31
CA THR A 72 22.15 -8.64 -7.06
C THR A 72 21.89 -7.96 -8.41
N PRO A 73 20.64 -7.57 -8.73
CA PRO A 73 20.36 -6.82 -9.95
C PRO A 73 20.98 -5.42 -9.86
N LEU A 74 21.65 -4.97 -10.90
CA LEU A 74 22.29 -3.65 -11.01
C LEU A 74 21.46 -2.67 -11.83
N SER A 75 20.48 -3.16 -12.57
CA SER A 75 19.55 -2.38 -13.38
C SER A 75 18.16 -2.99 -13.38
N PRO A 76 17.09 -2.23 -13.74
CA PRO A 76 15.75 -2.82 -13.91
C PRO A 76 15.73 -3.97 -14.91
N ALA A 77 16.55 -3.92 -15.97
CA ALA A 77 16.63 -4.98 -16.97
C ALA A 77 17.14 -6.33 -16.42
N ASP A 78 17.88 -6.33 -15.32
CA ASP A 78 18.39 -7.55 -14.69
C ASP A 78 17.29 -8.31 -13.94
N LEU A 79 16.17 -7.66 -13.62
CA LEU A 79 15.05 -8.27 -12.92
C LEU A 79 14.44 -9.47 -13.69
N LYS A 80 14.64 -9.52 -15.01
CA LYS A 80 14.26 -10.68 -15.83
C LYS A 80 14.95 -11.99 -15.44
N MET A 81 16.02 -11.91 -14.65
CA MET A 81 16.71 -13.10 -14.13
C MET A 81 16.20 -13.52 -12.74
N HIS A 82 15.27 -12.76 -12.16
CA HIS A 82 14.79 -12.93 -10.79
C HIS A 82 13.30 -13.29 -10.73
N GLU A 83 12.91 -13.92 -9.61
CA GLU A 83 11.51 -14.18 -9.27
C GLU A 83 10.85 -12.90 -8.79
N GLY A 84 9.74 -12.48 -9.41
CA GLY A 84 8.96 -11.31 -9.03
C GLY A 84 7.84 -11.66 -8.07
N LEU A 85 7.79 -11.01 -6.92
CA LEU A 85 6.70 -11.09 -5.95
C LEU A 85 5.84 -9.84 -6.08
N LEU A 86 4.64 -9.98 -6.62
CA LEU A 86 3.82 -8.86 -7.07
C LEU A 86 2.49 -8.79 -6.32
N LEU A 87 2.02 -7.55 -6.11
CA LEU A 87 0.69 -7.28 -5.60
C LEU A 87 -0.22 -6.89 -6.76
N LYS A 88 -1.38 -7.55 -6.85
CA LYS A 88 -2.48 -7.11 -7.69
C LYS A 88 -3.53 -6.46 -6.80
N ALA A 89 -3.84 -5.19 -7.04
CA ALA A 89 -4.90 -4.52 -6.30
C ALA A 89 -6.27 -5.13 -6.65
N TYR A 90 -7.14 -5.18 -5.67
CA TYR A 90 -8.53 -5.61 -5.87
C TYR A 90 -9.22 -4.66 -6.87
N ASN A 91 -9.92 -5.22 -7.85
CA ASN A 91 -10.55 -4.47 -8.96
C ASN A 91 -9.57 -3.67 -9.86
N ASP A 92 -8.31 -4.06 -9.90
CA ASP A 92 -7.35 -3.49 -10.84
C ASP A 92 -6.78 -4.60 -11.74
N ASP A 93 -7.15 -4.60 -13.00
CA ASP A 93 -6.63 -5.56 -13.98
C ASP A 93 -5.21 -5.21 -14.45
N THR A 94 -4.73 -4.02 -14.09
CA THR A 94 -3.42 -3.52 -14.51
C THR A 94 -2.40 -3.64 -13.38
N VAL A 95 -1.56 -4.65 -13.43
CA VAL A 95 -0.31 -4.67 -12.67
C VAL A 95 0.66 -3.75 -13.43
N THR A 96 0.85 -2.50 -12.96
CA THR A 96 1.82 -1.60 -13.58
C THR A 96 3.21 -2.17 -13.41
N GLN A 97 3.79 -2.65 -14.50
CA GLN A 97 5.12 -3.27 -14.53
C GLN A 97 6.15 -2.24 -15.04
N GLN A 98 6.28 -1.13 -14.33
CA GLN A 98 7.28 -0.09 -14.62
C GLN A 98 7.94 0.43 -13.36
N LEU A 99 9.25 0.69 -13.45
CA LEU A 99 9.98 1.52 -12.49
C LEU A 99 10.31 2.87 -13.11
N PHE A 100 10.41 3.87 -12.26
CA PHE A 100 10.71 5.26 -12.62
C PHE A 100 11.97 5.72 -11.89
N PHE A 101 12.86 6.40 -12.61
CA PHE A 101 13.98 7.13 -12.06
C PHE A 101 13.71 8.62 -12.21
N GLY A 102 13.23 9.24 -11.13
CA GLY A 102 12.71 10.59 -11.19
C GLY A 102 11.47 10.70 -12.10
N ARG A 103 11.39 11.79 -12.88
CA ARG A 103 10.25 12.05 -13.79
C ARG A 103 10.54 11.77 -15.26
N GLU A 104 11.81 11.55 -15.60
CA GLU A 104 12.26 11.59 -17.00
C GLU A 104 12.56 10.18 -17.55
N ARG A 105 12.81 9.23 -16.70
CA ARG A 105 13.18 7.89 -17.12
C ARG A 105 12.26 6.84 -16.53
N SER A 106 11.78 5.93 -17.38
CA SER A 106 11.05 4.74 -16.95
C SER A 106 11.55 3.50 -17.69
N GLU A 107 11.52 2.37 -17.00
CA GLU A 107 11.92 1.08 -17.55
C GLU A 107 10.80 0.06 -17.27
N PRO A 108 10.42 -0.76 -18.27
CA PRO A 108 9.49 -1.85 -18.04
C PRO A 108 10.12 -2.90 -17.14
N LEU A 109 9.29 -3.58 -16.37
CA LEU A 109 9.70 -4.70 -15.54
C LEU A 109 9.40 -6.01 -16.23
N GLU A 110 10.43 -6.80 -16.40
CA GLU A 110 10.32 -8.20 -16.83
C GLU A 110 10.85 -9.10 -15.72
N TRP A 111 10.22 -10.23 -15.53
CA TRP A 111 10.58 -11.19 -14.49
C TRP A 111 10.83 -12.57 -15.09
N LYS A 112 11.70 -13.33 -14.48
CA LYS A 112 11.90 -14.74 -14.84
C LYS A 112 10.61 -15.54 -14.64
N ARG A 113 9.96 -15.31 -13.52
CA ARG A 113 8.66 -15.85 -13.13
C ARG A 113 8.03 -14.92 -12.10
N THR A 114 6.71 -14.88 -12.01
CA THR A 114 5.99 -14.06 -11.04
C THR A 114 5.12 -14.92 -10.12
N PHE A 115 5.06 -14.49 -8.85
CA PHE A 115 4.02 -14.87 -7.91
C PHE A 115 3.17 -13.63 -7.61
N VAL A 116 1.86 -13.73 -7.84
CA VAL A 116 0.93 -12.62 -7.66
C VAL A 116 -0.01 -12.90 -6.50
N THR A 117 -0.15 -11.94 -5.59
CA THR A 117 -1.10 -11.99 -4.47
C THR A 117 -1.90 -10.70 -4.40
N HIS A 118 -3.05 -10.72 -3.72
CA HIS A 118 -3.86 -9.54 -3.41
C HIS A 118 -3.58 -8.99 -2.00
N ASP A 119 -2.74 -9.67 -1.22
CA ASP A 119 -2.51 -9.39 0.19
C ASP A 119 -1.06 -8.99 0.48
N GLN A 120 -0.89 -7.84 1.12
CA GLN A 120 0.41 -7.28 1.53
C GLN A 120 1.13 -8.16 2.56
N LEU A 121 0.41 -8.83 3.45
CA LEU A 121 1.02 -9.67 4.48
C LEU A 121 1.59 -10.95 3.88
N THR A 122 0.87 -11.56 2.93
CA THR A 122 1.36 -12.68 2.13
C THR A 122 2.59 -12.27 1.33
N LEU A 123 2.55 -11.09 0.68
CA LEU A 123 3.68 -10.56 -0.07
C LEU A 123 4.92 -10.37 0.83
N LYS A 124 4.74 -9.75 2.00
CA LYS A 124 5.78 -9.58 3.02
C LYS A 124 6.35 -10.94 3.46
N ARG A 125 5.49 -11.92 3.72
CA ARG A 125 5.92 -13.25 4.15
C ARG A 125 6.79 -13.94 3.11
N LEU A 126 6.39 -13.94 1.84
CA LEU A 126 7.15 -14.50 0.74
C LEU A 126 8.53 -13.84 0.59
N LEU A 127 8.58 -12.50 0.72
CA LEU A 127 9.84 -11.76 0.70
C LEU A 127 10.77 -12.21 1.82
N LEU A 128 10.27 -12.27 3.06
CA LEU A 128 11.05 -12.67 4.24
C LEU A 128 11.51 -14.13 4.20
N GLU A 129 10.80 -14.99 3.49
CA GLU A 129 11.18 -16.39 3.23
C GLU A 129 12.09 -16.55 2.00
N HIS A 130 12.65 -15.44 1.49
CA HIS A 130 13.67 -15.42 0.45
C HIS A 130 13.20 -15.97 -0.91
N HIS A 131 11.91 -15.78 -1.26
CA HIS A 131 11.35 -16.33 -2.50
C HIS A 131 11.52 -15.44 -3.74
N GLY A 132 11.90 -14.17 -3.58
CA GLY A 132 12.05 -13.29 -4.73
C GLY A 132 12.33 -11.83 -4.38
N ILE A 133 12.13 -10.99 -5.38
CA ILE A 133 12.19 -9.52 -5.29
C ILE A 133 10.77 -8.98 -5.40
N THR A 134 10.41 -8.02 -4.58
CA THR A 134 9.15 -7.29 -4.74
C THR A 134 9.40 -5.82 -5.06
N VAL A 135 8.46 -5.22 -5.79
CA VAL A 135 8.38 -3.78 -6.07
C VAL A 135 7.06 -3.18 -5.57
N ASP A 136 6.25 -3.99 -4.87
CA ASP A 136 4.86 -3.67 -4.55
C ASP A 136 4.58 -3.63 -3.05
N LEU A 137 5.60 -3.85 -2.21
CA LEU A 137 5.43 -3.80 -0.77
C LEU A 137 5.63 -2.37 -0.28
N SER A 138 4.62 -1.84 0.40
CA SER A 138 4.68 -0.51 1.00
C SER A 138 5.75 -0.44 2.07
N ILE A 139 6.51 0.66 2.09
CA ILE A 139 7.50 0.94 3.13
C ILE A 139 6.88 0.96 4.54
N LEU A 140 5.60 1.32 4.65
CA LEU A 140 4.86 1.28 5.92
C LEU A 140 4.75 -0.13 6.51
N HIS A 141 4.82 -1.17 5.66
CA HIS A 141 4.74 -2.57 6.09
C HIS A 141 6.10 -3.22 6.34
N ILE A 142 7.21 -2.64 5.86
CA ILE A 142 8.52 -3.28 5.83
C ILE A 142 9.65 -2.41 6.42
N GLY A 143 9.34 -1.21 6.89
CA GLY A 143 10.34 -0.25 7.34
C GLY A 143 11.20 -0.76 8.49
N GLU A 144 10.66 -1.55 9.41
CA GLU A 144 11.42 -2.14 10.50
C GLU A 144 12.45 -3.16 9.98
N GLU A 145 12.06 -4.02 9.05
CA GLU A 145 12.95 -5.01 8.45
C GLU A 145 14.06 -4.35 7.63
N ILE A 146 13.76 -3.21 6.98
CA ILE A 146 14.78 -2.42 6.27
C ILE A 146 15.78 -1.83 7.28
N ARG A 147 15.31 -1.19 8.35
CA ARG A 147 16.17 -0.62 9.40
C ARG A 147 17.10 -1.67 10.05
N ARG A 148 16.61 -2.90 10.18
CA ARG A 148 17.35 -4.04 10.73
C ARG A 148 18.24 -4.75 9.70
N GLY A 149 18.22 -4.37 8.44
CA GLY A 149 18.98 -5.02 7.37
C GLY A 149 18.46 -6.42 7.00
N ILE A 150 17.29 -6.82 7.45
CA ILE A 150 16.63 -8.09 7.08
C ILE A 150 16.19 -8.04 5.62
N VAL A 151 15.75 -6.87 5.17
CA VAL A 151 15.41 -6.56 3.78
C VAL A 151 16.24 -5.37 3.34
N VAL A 152 16.71 -5.39 2.11
CA VAL A 152 17.51 -4.31 1.54
C VAL A 152 16.84 -3.72 0.31
N PRO A 153 16.83 -2.39 0.18
CA PRO A 153 16.44 -1.72 -1.05
C PRO A 153 17.45 -2.01 -2.16
N LEU A 154 16.93 -2.12 -3.38
CA LEU A 154 17.72 -2.36 -4.58
C LEU A 154 17.50 -1.23 -5.57
N LEU A 155 18.36 -1.12 -6.57
CA LEU A 155 18.23 -0.18 -7.69
C LEU A 155 17.99 1.24 -7.18
N GLU A 156 18.96 1.79 -6.46
CA GLU A 156 18.89 3.13 -5.86
C GLU A 156 18.34 4.17 -6.84
N GLY A 157 17.38 4.98 -6.38
CA GLY A 157 16.71 5.99 -7.17
C GLY A 157 15.56 5.49 -8.05
N TRP A 158 15.36 4.16 -8.18
CA TRP A 158 14.25 3.59 -8.90
C TRP A 158 13.05 3.30 -7.98
N THR A 159 11.89 3.78 -8.36
CA THR A 159 10.63 3.62 -7.59
C THR A 159 9.47 3.24 -8.52
N LYS A 160 8.43 2.66 -7.97
CA LYS A 160 7.12 2.63 -8.67
C LYS A 160 6.39 3.96 -8.48
N THR A 161 5.34 4.17 -9.26
CA THR A 161 4.42 5.30 -9.03
C THR A 161 3.90 5.22 -7.59
N PRO A 162 4.04 6.29 -6.80
CA PRO A 162 3.54 6.30 -5.43
C PRO A 162 2.03 6.06 -5.38
N TRP A 163 1.59 5.25 -4.44
CA TRP A 163 0.17 5.10 -4.16
C TRP A 163 -0.34 6.32 -3.40
N CYS A 164 -1.33 6.97 -3.98
CA CYS A 164 -2.04 8.05 -3.30
C CYS A 164 -3.13 7.44 -2.42
N MET A 165 -2.81 7.22 -1.14
CA MET A 165 -3.78 6.72 -0.17
C MET A 165 -4.81 7.80 0.13
N CYS A 166 -6.08 7.45 -0.02
CA CYS A 166 -7.20 8.34 0.24
C CYS A 166 -8.08 7.78 1.35
N LEU A 167 -8.43 8.63 2.31
CA LEU A 167 -9.50 8.36 3.29
C LEU A 167 -10.81 8.84 2.67
N VAL A 168 -11.77 7.94 2.54
CA VAL A 168 -13.03 8.17 1.81
C VAL A 168 -14.22 7.77 2.66
N ASN A 169 -15.23 8.62 2.71
CA ASN A 169 -16.51 8.36 3.38
C ASN A 169 -17.66 9.04 2.63
N ARG A 170 -18.91 8.66 2.92
CA ARG A 170 -20.08 9.36 2.36
C ARG A 170 -20.22 10.75 2.95
N ARG A 171 -20.56 11.71 2.09
CA ARG A 171 -20.81 13.10 2.49
C ARG A 171 -21.98 13.21 3.47
N GLU A 172 -23.06 12.51 3.21
CA GLU A 172 -24.28 12.58 4.03
C GLU A 172 -24.08 12.03 5.43
N ASP A 173 -23.26 10.98 5.60
CA ASP A 173 -22.98 10.40 6.92
C ASP A 173 -22.12 11.31 7.77
N GLU A 174 -21.11 11.96 7.16
CA GLU A 174 -20.30 12.93 7.90
C GLU A 174 -21.10 14.16 8.34
N LEU A 175 -22.10 14.56 7.55
CA LEU A 175 -22.99 15.66 7.93
C LEU A 175 -23.92 15.27 9.10
N ARG A 176 -24.33 14.00 9.16
CA ARG A 176 -25.26 13.51 10.20
C ARG A 176 -24.58 13.02 11.46
N SER A 177 -23.33 12.56 11.39
CA SER A 177 -22.61 11.94 12.50
C SER A 177 -21.41 12.78 12.91
N ALA A 178 -21.48 13.38 14.10
CA ALA A 178 -20.34 14.06 14.72
C ALA A 178 -19.20 13.07 15.00
N LYS A 179 -19.53 11.85 15.46
CA LYS A 179 -18.54 10.79 15.72
C LYS A 179 -17.73 10.43 14.47
N LEU A 180 -18.41 10.24 13.33
CA LEU A 180 -17.74 9.94 12.06
C LEU A 180 -16.84 11.10 11.64
N ARG A 181 -17.32 12.33 11.73
CA ARG A 181 -16.54 13.53 11.39
C ARG A 181 -15.28 13.63 12.25
N ASP A 182 -15.42 13.45 13.56
CA ASP A 182 -14.28 13.52 14.49
C ASP A 182 -13.26 12.42 14.21
N PHE A 183 -13.72 11.19 13.93
CA PHE A 183 -12.87 10.09 13.56
C PHE A 183 -12.07 10.36 12.27
N VAL A 184 -12.73 10.80 11.18
CA VAL A 184 -12.02 11.05 9.91
C VAL A 184 -11.06 12.23 9.99
N LEU A 185 -11.36 13.24 10.81
CA LEU A 185 -10.45 14.36 11.08
C LEU A 185 -9.23 13.89 11.88
N TRP A 186 -9.43 13.11 12.93
CA TRP A 186 -8.36 12.53 13.72
C TRP A 186 -7.46 11.62 12.89
N MET A 187 -8.03 10.73 12.09
CA MET A 187 -7.28 9.87 11.16
C MET A 187 -6.44 10.68 10.18
N THR A 188 -7.00 11.78 9.63
CA THR A 188 -6.28 12.63 8.68
C THR A 188 -5.15 13.40 9.35
N ALA A 189 -5.33 13.84 10.58
CA ALA A 189 -4.30 14.57 11.34
C ALA A 189 -3.12 13.64 11.68
N THR A 190 -3.41 12.43 12.18
CA THR A 190 -2.39 11.47 12.59
C THR A 190 -1.66 10.78 11.43
N ALA A 191 -2.22 10.82 10.21
CA ALA A 191 -1.56 10.28 9.02
C ALA A 191 -0.27 10.99 8.62
N ARG A 192 -0.07 12.22 9.10
CA ARG A 192 1.11 13.05 8.78
C ARG A 192 2.28 12.85 9.73
N GLU A 193 2.08 12.06 10.78
CA GLU A 193 3.09 11.80 11.83
C GLU A 193 3.89 10.51 11.58
N ASP A 194 3.54 9.71 10.59
CA ASP A 194 4.21 8.48 10.14
C ASP A 194 5.04 8.75 8.87
#